data_cdc527731a2dd7032744f6b9988c4517
#
_entry.id   cdc527731a2dd7032744f6b9988c4517
#
_cell.length_a   1.000
_cell.length_b   1.000
_cell.length_c   1.000
_cell.angle_alpha   90.00
_cell.angle_beta   90.00
_cell.angle_gamma   90.00
#
_symmetry.space_group_name_H-M   'P 1'
#
loop_
_entity.id
_entity.type
_entity.pdbx_description
1 polymer ?
#
loop_
_entity_poly.entity_id
_entity_poly.type
_entity_poly.pdbx_seq_one_letter_code
_entity_poly.pdbx_strand_id
1 'polypeptide(L)'
;DDNVFSVDNITGSNPIIRDTDGDLLTDGEECFEGEDGYVTDPSNPDSDGDGMFDGWELLNGLDPFDPSDADQDLDDDGWDFNRDGTIEQWEKFTNYEEFLNGTNPRNNDTDGDGMPDGWEGYYGLNPNSAEDKDWDSDSDGYDSDRDGELSPDEKFTNYEEFLMDTHPTQADTDGDNCTDGWEIYWNDNRPANETRTLNPLDGTDG
;
A
#
# COMPACT_ATOMS: atom_id res chain seq x y z
N ASP A 1 -27.90 -31.33 31.99
CA ASP A 1 -26.48 -31.50 32.25
C ASP A 1 -25.82 -30.26 31.67
N ASP A 2 -25.65 -29.27 32.58
CA ASP A 2 -25.02 -27.99 32.25
C ASP A 2 -23.53 -28.21 32.09
N ASN A 3 -23.09 -28.46 30.89
CA ASN A 3 -21.69 -28.23 30.54
C ASN A 3 -21.45 -26.71 30.50
N VAL A 4 -21.42 -26.13 31.70
CA VAL A 4 -20.72 -24.86 31.90
C VAL A 4 -19.26 -25.21 31.78
N PHE A 5 -18.71 -25.04 30.56
CA PHE A 5 -17.26 -24.97 30.43
C PHE A 5 -16.82 -23.80 31.29
N SER A 6 -16.16 -24.12 32.39
CA SER A 6 -15.56 -23.14 33.26
C SER A 6 -14.36 -22.59 32.50
N VAL A 7 -14.50 -21.40 31.95
CA VAL A 7 -13.39 -20.57 31.41
C VAL A 7 -12.42 -20.12 32.51
N ASP A 8 -12.57 -20.67 33.73
CA ASP A 8 -11.81 -20.28 34.92
C ASP A 8 -10.34 -20.70 34.92
N ASN A 9 -9.80 -21.20 33.80
CA ASN A 9 -8.43 -21.67 33.74
C ASN A 9 -7.62 -21.08 32.55
N ILE A 10 -8.21 -20.11 31.87
CA ILE A 10 -7.52 -19.35 30.85
C ILE A 10 -6.86 -18.17 31.57
N THR A 11 -5.56 -18.27 31.75
CA THR A 11 -4.79 -17.24 32.45
C THR A 11 -4.77 -15.97 31.59
N GLY A 12 -5.51 -14.93 32.01
CA GLY A 12 -5.48 -13.62 31.43
C GLY A 12 -6.78 -13.13 30.81
N SER A 13 -7.68 -14.01 30.34
CA SER A 13 -8.91 -13.56 29.69
C SER A 13 -9.90 -12.91 30.69
N ASN A 14 -10.66 -11.95 30.20
CA ASN A 14 -11.71 -11.25 30.95
C ASN A 14 -13.07 -11.85 30.59
N PRO A 15 -13.76 -12.60 31.52
CA PRO A 15 -14.96 -13.36 31.21
C PRO A 15 -16.20 -12.52 30.83
N ILE A 16 -16.09 -11.19 30.84
CA ILE A 16 -17.18 -10.28 30.46
C ILE A 16 -16.87 -9.55 29.15
N ILE A 17 -15.70 -9.76 28.59
CA ILE A 17 -15.26 -9.25 27.27
C ILE A 17 -15.17 -10.46 26.35
N ARG A 18 -15.61 -10.33 25.12
CA ARG A 18 -15.64 -11.42 24.15
C ARG A 18 -14.28 -11.68 23.53
N ASP A 19 -13.50 -10.65 23.40
CA ASP A 19 -12.17 -10.55 22.83
C ASP A 19 -11.37 -9.70 23.82
N THR A 20 -10.49 -10.31 24.59
CA THR A 20 -9.89 -9.66 25.77
C THR A 20 -8.75 -8.73 25.39
N ASP A 21 -7.94 -9.06 24.43
CA ASP A 21 -6.76 -8.29 23.98
C ASP A 21 -7.00 -7.45 22.72
N GLY A 22 -8.12 -7.71 22.00
CA GLY A 22 -8.57 -6.89 20.90
C GLY A 22 -7.92 -7.21 19.56
N ASP A 23 -7.48 -8.42 19.37
CA ASP A 23 -6.73 -8.89 18.20
C ASP A 23 -7.60 -9.37 17.03
N LEU A 24 -8.94 -9.31 17.17
CA LEU A 24 -9.97 -9.77 16.25
C LEU A 24 -10.39 -11.24 16.43
N LEU A 25 -9.72 -12.04 17.26
CA LEU A 25 -10.19 -13.34 17.71
C LEU A 25 -11.03 -13.18 18.98
N THR A 26 -11.86 -14.15 19.24
CA THR A 26 -12.54 -14.19 20.53
C THR A 26 -11.81 -15.13 21.49
N ASP A 27 -11.85 -14.84 22.80
CA ASP A 27 -11.28 -15.72 23.83
C ASP A 27 -11.65 -17.20 23.63
N GLY A 28 -12.82 -17.45 23.05
CA GLY A 28 -13.32 -18.79 22.75
C GLY A 28 -12.66 -19.45 21.53
N GLU A 29 -12.36 -18.68 20.49
CA GLU A 29 -11.63 -19.15 19.31
C GLU A 29 -10.19 -19.45 19.66
N GLU A 30 -9.56 -18.62 20.46
CA GLU A 30 -8.18 -18.78 20.89
C GLU A 30 -7.93 -19.99 21.81
N CYS A 31 -8.93 -20.36 22.60
CA CYS A 31 -8.81 -21.47 23.56
C CYS A 31 -8.99 -22.85 22.96
N PHE A 32 -9.48 -22.95 21.76
CA PHE A 32 -9.79 -24.24 21.13
C PHE A 32 -9.26 -24.24 19.70
N GLU A 33 -8.61 -25.32 19.34
CA GLU A 33 -8.23 -25.61 17.97
C GLU A 33 -9.48 -25.60 17.08
N GLY A 34 -9.73 -24.46 16.41
CA GLY A 34 -10.85 -24.21 15.54
C GLY A 34 -10.70 -24.85 14.15
N GLU A 35 -11.39 -24.30 13.16
CA GLU A 35 -11.22 -24.73 11.75
C GLU A 35 -9.85 -24.29 11.18
N ASP A 36 -9.27 -23.26 11.76
CA ASP A 36 -7.96 -22.71 11.42
C ASP A 36 -6.77 -23.54 11.94
N GLY A 37 -6.98 -24.31 13.03
CA GLY A 37 -5.98 -25.22 13.61
C GLY A 37 -5.01 -24.54 14.57
N TYR A 38 -5.29 -23.32 15.02
CA TYR A 38 -4.45 -22.57 15.94
C TYR A 38 -5.08 -22.41 17.33
N VAL A 39 -4.24 -22.27 18.33
CA VAL A 39 -4.61 -21.95 19.72
C VAL A 39 -3.63 -20.88 20.21
N THR A 40 -4.14 -19.66 20.37
CA THR A 40 -3.38 -18.49 20.81
C THR A 40 -3.65 -18.14 22.28
N ASP A 41 -3.12 -17.08 22.82
CA ASP A 41 -3.32 -16.65 24.22
C ASP A 41 -4.29 -15.47 24.27
N PRO A 42 -5.53 -15.61 24.81
CA PRO A 42 -6.55 -14.55 24.88
C PRO A 42 -6.15 -13.26 25.64
N SER A 43 -4.93 -13.11 25.99
CA SER A 43 -4.37 -11.91 26.62
C SER A 43 -3.11 -11.38 25.93
N ASN A 44 -2.76 -11.98 24.79
CA ASN A 44 -1.60 -11.60 24.00
C ASN A 44 -1.97 -11.48 22.53
N PRO A 45 -2.19 -10.27 22.00
CA PRO A 45 -2.74 -10.06 20.66
C PRO A 45 -1.76 -10.38 19.51
N ASP A 46 -0.52 -10.77 19.82
CA ASP A 46 0.56 -11.01 18.87
C ASP A 46 1.45 -12.12 19.48
N SER A 47 1.23 -13.35 19.04
CA SER A 47 1.80 -14.54 19.67
C SER A 47 3.28 -14.72 19.38
N ASP A 48 3.78 -14.33 18.21
CA ASP A 48 5.16 -14.50 17.80
C ASP A 48 6.00 -13.21 17.91
N GLY A 49 5.35 -12.06 18.10
CA GLY A 49 5.99 -10.78 18.40
C GLY A 49 6.50 -10.05 17.16
N ASP A 50 5.93 -10.29 16.00
CA ASP A 50 6.31 -9.64 14.75
C ASP A 50 5.62 -8.29 14.52
N GLY A 51 4.55 -8.00 15.27
CA GLY A 51 3.80 -6.74 15.26
C GLY A 51 2.46 -6.82 14.52
N MET A 52 2.12 -7.96 13.91
CA MET A 52 0.79 -8.24 13.39
C MET A 52 -0.08 -8.90 14.47
N PHE A 53 -1.38 -8.80 14.36
CA PHE A 53 -2.30 -9.42 15.30
C PHE A 53 -2.67 -10.83 14.86
N ASP A 54 -2.73 -11.79 15.81
CA ASP A 54 -3.05 -13.19 15.52
C ASP A 54 -4.32 -13.33 14.67
N GLY A 55 -5.37 -12.59 14.99
CA GLY A 55 -6.61 -12.61 14.23
C GLY A 55 -6.54 -12.01 12.85
N TRP A 56 -5.72 -10.99 12.65
CA TRP A 56 -5.48 -10.44 11.31
C TRP A 56 -4.68 -11.43 10.44
N GLU A 57 -3.67 -12.07 11.01
CA GLU A 57 -2.87 -13.08 10.33
C GLU A 57 -3.74 -14.26 9.87
N LEU A 58 -4.53 -14.83 10.78
CA LEU A 58 -5.45 -15.94 10.45
C LEU A 58 -6.47 -15.54 9.38
N LEU A 59 -7.01 -14.31 9.45
CA LEU A 59 -7.95 -13.80 8.44
C LEU A 59 -7.30 -13.74 7.05
N ASN A 60 -6.01 -13.44 7.00
CA ASN A 60 -5.22 -13.34 5.78
C ASN A 60 -4.47 -14.62 5.41
N GLY A 61 -4.61 -15.69 6.23
CA GLY A 61 -3.99 -17.00 5.99
C GLY A 61 -2.49 -16.99 6.18
N LEU A 62 -2.02 -16.18 7.14
CA LEU A 62 -0.67 -16.17 7.69
C LEU A 62 -0.62 -17.08 8.93
N ASP A 63 0.56 -17.25 9.51
CA ASP A 63 0.80 -18.16 10.66
C ASP A 63 1.15 -17.33 11.92
N PRO A 64 0.25 -17.19 12.91
CA PRO A 64 0.46 -16.39 14.13
C PRO A 64 1.61 -16.89 15.02
N PHE A 65 2.39 -17.86 14.56
CA PHE A 65 3.58 -18.37 15.23
C PHE A 65 4.85 -18.33 14.37
N ASP A 66 4.77 -17.74 13.17
CA ASP A 66 5.92 -17.58 12.26
C ASP A 66 6.28 -16.10 12.02
N PRO A 67 7.11 -15.47 12.86
CA PRO A 67 7.45 -14.06 12.73
C PRO A 67 8.20 -13.71 11.44
N SER A 68 8.45 -14.66 10.56
CA SER A 68 9.12 -14.42 9.29
C SER A 68 8.15 -14.10 8.16
N ASP A 69 6.86 -14.32 8.33
CA ASP A 69 5.89 -14.00 7.30
C ASP A 69 5.51 -12.50 7.28
N ALA A 70 5.77 -11.75 8.35
CA ALA A 70 5.71 -10.29 8.37
C ALA A 70 6.57 -9.63 7.28
N ASP A 71 7.75 -10.19 7.01
CA ASP A 71 8.71 -9.69 6.02
C ASP A 71 8.41 -10.20 4.59
N GLN A 72 7.37 -11.00 4.41
CA GLN A 72 6.95 -11.48 3.10
C GLN A 72 6.05 -10.43 2.41
N ASP A 73 5.94 -10.54 1.12
CA ASP A 73 5.06 -9.80 0.23
C ASP A 73 4.32 -10.88 -0.57
N LEU A 74 3.04 -11.08 -0.24
CA LEU A 74 2.28 -12.24 -0.74
C LEU A 74 1.64 -12.03 -2.10
N ASP A 75 1.40 -10.80 -2.51
CA ASP A 75 0.77 -10.46 -3.78
C ASP A 75 1.71 -9.76 -4.77
N ASP A 76 2.99 -9.61 -4.34
CA ASP A 76 4.07 -9.04 -5.15
C ASP A 76 3.74 -7.60 -5.61
N ASP A 77 3.25 -6.75 -4.70
CA ASP A 77 2.89 -5.36 -4.97
C ASP A 77 4.01 -4.35 -4.67
N GLY A 78 5.17 -4.84 -4.24
CA GLY A 78 6.39 -4.05 -4.16
C GLY A 78 6.77 -3.39 -5.49
N TRP A 79 7.50 -2.28 -5.47
CA TRP A 79 7.83 -1.51 -6.66
C TRP A 79 9.34 -1.31 -6.82
N ASP A 80 9.85 -1.52 -8.03
CA ASP A 80 11.28 -1.31 -8.40
C ASP A 80 11.59 0.20 -8.47
N PHE A 81 11.75 0.83 -7.31
CA PHE A 81 11.99 2.29 -7.20
C PHE A 81 13.36 2.71 -7.75
N ASN A 82 14.33 1.82 -7.72
CA ASN A 82 15.67 2.10 -8.24
C ASN A 82 15.82 1.77 -9.73
N ARG A 83 14.83 1.14 -10.34
CA ARG A 83 14.76 0.76 -11.76
C ARG A 83 15.90 -0.14 -12.22
N ASP A 84 16.37 -1.03 -11.35
CA ASP A 84 17.44 -1.98 -11.70
C ASP A 84 16.91 -3.32 -12.25
N GLY A 85 15.59 -3.53 -12.24
CA GLY A 85 14.88 -4.67 -12.77
C GLY A 85 14.71 -5.81 -11.76
N THR A 86 14.91 -5.53 -10.47
CA THR A 86 14.70 -6.48 -9.36
C THR A 86 13.97 -5.80 -8.21
N ILE A 87 13.10 -6.51 -7.51
CA ILE A 87 12.47 -6.04 -6.28
C ILE A 87 13.29 -6.55 -5.10
N GLU A 88 14.03 -5.65 -4.46
CA GLU A 88 14.76 -5.98 -3.25
C GLU A 88 13.86 -5.92 -2.01
N GLN A 89 14.35 -6.43 -0.87
CA GLN A 89 13.56 -6.49 0.38
C GLN A 89 13.01 -5.13 0.83
N TRP A 90 13.73 -4.03 0.59
CA TRP A 90 13.31 -2.68 0.94
C TRP A 90 12.32 -2.05 -0.06
N GLU A 91 12.10 -2.68 -1.18
CA GLU A 91 11.17 -2.30 -2.25
C GLU A 91 9.86 -3.10 -2.20
N LYS A 92 9.82 -4.10 -1.35
CA LYS A 92 8.59 -4.83 -1.08
C LYS A 92 7.63 -3.99 -0.25
N PHE A 93 6.37 -4.19 -0.48
CA PHE A 93 5.34 -3.79 0.47
C PHE A 93 4.93 -5.04 1.25
N THR A 94 5.44 -5.16 2.45
CA THR A 94 5.39 -6.40 3.22
C THR A 94 4.05 -6.61 3.88
N ASN A 95 3.72 -7.86 4.28
CA ASN A 95 2.51 -8.15 5.03
C ASN A 95 2.38 -7.26 6.28
N TYR A 96 3.49 -6.93 6.93
CA TYR A 96 3.49 -6.00 8.07
C TYR A 96 3.14 -4.57 7.65
N GLU A 97 3.65 -4.09 6.52
CA GLU A 97 3.31 -2.76 6.00
C GLU A 97 1.85 -2.69 5.58
N GLU A 98 1.31 -3.76 5.02
CA GLU A 98 -0.11 -3.88 4.70
C GLU A 98 -0.98 -3.91 5.95
N PHE A 99 -0.57 -4.64 6.99
CA PHE A 99 -1.23 -4.60 8.30
C PHE A 99 -1.32 -3.17 8.84
N LEU A 100 -0.22 -2.40 8.76
CA LEU A 100 -0.18 -1.00 9.22
C LEU A 100 -1.04 -0.06 8.37
N ASN A 101 -1.13 -0.30 7.06
CA ASN A 101 -1.89 0.52 6.13
C ASN A 101 -3.36 0.08 6.00
N GLY A 102 -3.70 -1.12 6.50
CA GLY A 102 -5.04 -1.68 6.42
C GLY A 102 -5.42 -2.12 5.01
N THR A 103 -4.43 -2.53 4.23
CA THR A 103 -4.58 -3.12 2.90
C THR A 103 -4.75 -4.64 2.96
N ASN A 104 -4.89 -5.30 1.85
CA ASN A 104 -5.14 -6.73 1.78
C ASN A 104 -3.93 -7.47 1.18
N PRO A 105 -3.14 -8.23 1.98
CA PRO A 105 -1.91 -8.88 1.57
C PRO A 105 -2.07 -10.01 0.51
N ARG A 106 -3.21 -10.05 -0.15
CA ARG A 106 -3.52 -10.97 -1.26
C ARG A 106 -4.13 -10.25 -2.46
N ASN A 107 -4.10 -8.92 -2.44
CA ASN A 107 -4.66 -8.10 -3.50
C ASN A 107 -3.83 -6.82 -3.66
N ASN A 108 -2.93 -6.83 -4.58
CA ASN A 108 -1.95 -5.78 -4.86
C ASN A 108 -2.50 -4.39 -5.24
N ASP A 109 -3.80 -4.21 -5.21
CA ASP A 109 -4.53 -2.97 -5.49
C ASP A 109 -5.85 -3.04 -4.70
N THR A 110 -5.80 -2.63 -3.42
CA THR A 110 -6.89 -2.83 -2.46
C THR A 110 -8.15 -2.06 -2.82
N ASP A 111 -8.04 -0.84 -3.32
CA ASP A 111 -9.19 0.01 -3.67
C ASP A 111 -9.62 -0.11 -5.14
N GLY A 112 -8.81 -0.76 -6.00
CA GLY A 112 -9.16 -1.10 -7.37
C GLY A 112 -9.02 0.05 -8.35
N ASP A 113 -8.15 1.00 -8.10
CA ASP A 113 -7.97 2.18 -8.92
C ASP A 113 -6.91 2.04 -10.02
N GLY A 114 -6.09 1.01 -9.93
CA GLY A 114 -5.06 0.65 -10.90
C GLY A 114 -3.64 1.04 -10.50
N MET A 115 -3.45 1.63 -9.31
CA MET A 115 -2.14 1.83 -8.70
C MET A 115 -1.92 0.72 -7.65
N PRO A 116 -0.73 0.12 -7.53
CA PRO A 116 -0.46 -0.88 -6.49
C PRO A 116 -0.35 -0.25 -5.10
N ASP A 117 -0.83 -0.97 -4.06
CA ASP A 117 -0.78 -0.51 -2.66
C ASP A 117 0.65 -0.12 -2.24
N GLY A 118 1.66 -0.91 -2.66
CA GLY A 118 3.05 -0.65 -2.36
C GLY A 118 3.60 0.63 -3.01
N TRP A 119 3.18 0.94 -4.26
CA TRP A 119 3.55 2.19 -4.92
C TRP A 119 2.92 3.39 -4.20
N GLU A 120 1.65 3.31 -3.88
CA GLU A 120 0.93 4.37 -3.17
C GLU A 120 1.48 4.59 -1.76
N GLY A 121 1.69 3.51 -1.00
CA GLY A 121 2.25 3.56 0.35
C GLY A 121 3.64 4.21 0.38
N TYR A 122 4.49 3.92 -0.59
CA TYR A 122 5.82 4.53 -0.68
C TYR A 122 5.77 6.04 -0.93
N TYR A 123 4.89 6.49 -1.81
CA TYR A 123 4.74 7.91 -2.14
C TYR A 123 3.81 8.67 -1.18
N GLY A 124 3.19 7.97 -0.21
CA GLY A 124 2.30 8.57 0.78
C GLY A 124 0.93 8.95 0.25
N LEU A 125 0.49 8.28 -0.80
CA LEU A 125 -0.89 8.25 -1.28
C LEU A 125 -1.73 7.33 -0.39
N ASN A 126 -3.00 7.12 -0.71
CA ASN A 126 -3.88 6.33 0.15
C ASN A 126 -4.37 5.05 -0.54
N PRO A 127 -3.75 3.89 -0.32
CA PRO A 127 -4.09 2.64 -0.99
C PRO A 127 -5.51 2.09 -0.66
N ASN A 128 -6.29 2.83 0.10
CA ASN A 128 -7.68 2.51 0.43
C ASN A 128 -8.68 3.52 -0.16
N SER A 129 -8.27 4.39 -1.09
CA SER A 129 -9.11 5.46 -1.62
C SER A 129 -8.91 5.73 -3.10
N ALA A 130 -9.61 5.05 -3.96
CA ALA A 130 -9.59 5.21 -5.41
C ALA A 130 -9.86 6.63 -5.97
N GLU A 131 -10.00 7.63 -5.10
CA GLU A 131 -10.22 9.02 -5.51
C GLU A 131 -8.92 9.77 -5.81
N ASP A 132 -7.82 9.38 -5.22
CA ASP A 132 -6.55 10.11 -5.31
C ASP A 132 -5.77 9.84 -6.61
N LYS A 133 -6.11 8.81 -7.35
CA LYS A 133 -5.60 8.61 -8.71
C LYS A 133 -5.84 9.78 -9.66
N ASP A 134 -6.95 10.50 -9.47
CA ASP A 134 -7.34 11.66 -10.27
C ASP A 134 -6.79 12.98 -9.70
N TRP A 135 -6.00 12.91 -8.63
CA TRP A 135 -5.32 14.08 -8.08
C TRP A 135 -4.02 14.34 -8.83
N ASP A 136 -3.62 15.58 -8.83
CA ASP A 136 -2.33 16.09 -9.25
C ASP A 136 -1.68 16.61 -7.96
N SER A 137 -0.91 15.72 -7.29
CA SER A 137 -0.51 15.92 -5.90
C SER A 137 0.61 16.94 -5.73
N ASP A 138 1.42 17.17 -6.78
CA ASP A 138 2.51 18.15 -6.80
C ASP A 138 2.24 19.37 -7.70
N SER A 139 1.11 19.34 -8.42
CA SER A 139 0.64 20.43 -9.26
C SER A 139 1.57 20.73 -10.44
N ASP A 140 2.04 19.69 -11.10
CA ASP A 140 2.96 19.75 -12.23
C ASP A 140 2.28 19.72 -13.60
N GLY A 141 0.95 19.61 -13.63
CA GLY A 141 0.14 19.71 -14.83
C GLY A 141 0.42 21.00 -15.63
N TYR A 142 0.06 21.03 -16.90
CA TYR A 142 0.37 22.14 -17.80
C TYR A 142 -0.86 22.98 -18.16
N ASP A 143 -0.93 24.22 -17.64
CA ASP A 143 -1.94 25.24 -18.00
C ASP A 143 -1.79 25.63 -19.48
N SER A 144 -2.46 24.90 -20.36
CA SER A 144 -2.33 25.00 -21.81
C SER A 144 -3.07 26.22 -22.39
N ASP A 145 -4.14 26.64 -21.75
CA ASP A 145 -4.94 27.79 -22.16
C ASP A 145 -4.55 29.10 -21.44
N ARG A 146 -3.66 28.99 -20.43
CA ARG A 146 -3.07 30.11 -19.67
C ARG A 146 -4.10 30.94 -18.91
N ASP A 147 -5.12 30.30 -18.39
CA ASP A 147 -6.13 30.96 -17.57
C ASP A 147 -5.72 31.08 -16.09
N GLY A 148 -4.65 30.38 -15.69
CA GLY A 148 -4.05 30.38 -14.36
C GLY A 148 -4.62 29.33 -13.42
N GLU A 149 -5.42 28.39 -13.93
CA GLU A 149 -5.96 27.25 -13.21
C GLU A 149 -5.66 25.96 -14.01
N LEU A 150 -5.46 24.84 -13.35
CA LEU A 150 -5.36 23.53 -14.01
C LEU A 150 -6.75 22.90 -14.07
N SER A 151 -7.34 22.86 -15.25
CA SER A 151 -8.54 22.10 -15.52
C SER A 151 -8.25 20.58 -15.45
N PRO A 152 -9.25 19.69 -15.29
CA PRO A 152 -9.01 18.27 -15.14
C PRO A 152 -8.22 17.61 -16.28
N ASP A 153 -8.26 18.18 -17.48
CA ASP A 153 -7.56 17.73 -18.68
C ASP A 153 -6.17 18.38 -18.86
N GLU A 154 -5.76 19.22 -17.93
CA GLU A 154 -4.45 19.86 -17.87
C GLU A 154 -3.59 19.36 -16.69
N LYS A 155 -4.21 18.60 -15.78
CA LYS A 155 -3.49 17.94 -14.71
C LYS A 155 -2.62 16.83 -15.27
N PHE A 156 -1.51 16.57 -14.61
CA PHE A 156 -0.79 15.34 -14.71
C PHE A 156 -1.05 14.56 -13.43
N THR A 157 -1.91 13.55 -13.52
CA THR A 157 -2.51 12.92 -12.35
C THR A 157 -1.59 11.86 -11.74
N ASN A 158 -1.80 11.52 -10.46
CA ASN A 158 -1.04 10.46 -9.80
C ASN A 158 -1.06 9.15 -10.61
N TYR A 159 -2.19 8.82 -11.25
CA TYR A 159 -2.27 7.65 -12.12
C TYR A 159 -1.44 7.77 -13.41
N GLU A 160 -1.39 8.97 -14.01
CA GLU A 160 -0.54 9.21 -15.18
C GLU A 160 0.93 9.13 -14.80
N GLU A 161 1.31 9.63 -13.63
CA GLU A 161 2.64 9.52 -13.08
C GLU A 161 3.03 8.06 -12.80
N PHE A 162 2.12 7.28 -12.21
CA PHE A 162 2.30 5.84 -12.08
C PHE A 162 2.61 5.17 -13.43
N LEU A 163 1.84 5.49 -14.48
CA LEU A 163 2.04 4.94 -15.81
C LEU A 163 3.34 5.38 -16.48
N MET A 164 3.84 6.56 -16.13
CA MET A 164 5.09 7.14 -16.67
C MET A 164 6.31 6.88 -15.79
N ASP A 165 6.09 6.24 -14.62
CA ASP A 165 7.12 5.96 -13.63
C ASP A 165 7.79 7.24 -13.10
N THR A 166 7.02 8.35 -13.03
CA THR A 166 7.42 9.62 -12.42
C THR A 166 7.03 9.68 -10.93
N HIS A 167 7.39 10.75 -10.25
CA HIS A 167 7.24 10.86 -8.80
C HIS A 167 6.00 11.70 -8.44
N PRO A 168 4.87 11.12 -7.95
CA PRO A 168 3.58 11.80 -7.82
C PRO A 168 3.51 12.96 -6.80
N THR A 169 4.59 13.24 -6.11
CA THR A 169 4.67 14.34 -5.14
C THR A 169 5.91 15.22 -5.36
N GLN A 170 6.55 15.09 -6.54
CA GLN A 170 7.71 15.89 -6.93
C GLN A 170 7.63 16.26 -8.40
N ALA A 171 7.22 17.44 -8.71
CA ALA A 171 6.88 18.00 -10.01
C ALA A 171 7.98 17.96 -11.11
N ASP A 172 9.17 17.52 -10.81
CA ASP A 172 10.35 17.42 -11.69
C ASP A 172 11.16 16.22 -11.19
N THR A 173 10.87 15.04 -11.72
CA THR A 173 11.41 13.76 -11.24
C THR A 173 12.91 13.66 -11.49
N ASP A 174 13.44 14.17 -12.61
CA ASP A 174 14.83 14.04 -13.01
C ASP A 174 15.70 15.26 -12.67
N GLY A 175 15.09 16.37 -12.27
CA GLY A 175 15.78 17.56 -11.76
C GLY A 175 16.36 18.48 -12.81
N ASP A 176 15.87 18.44 -14.04
CA ASP A 176 16.37 19.25 -15.16
C ASP A 176 15.72 20.65 -15.27
N ASN A 177 14.74 20.95 -14.42
CA ASN A 177 13.90 22.14 -14.32
C ASN A 177 12.77 22.24 -15.37
N CYS A 178 12.46 21.16 -16.06
CA CYS A 178 11.16 20.97 -16.68
C CYS A 178 10.29 20.17 -15.75
N THR A 179 8.99 20.39 -15.72
CA THR A 179 8.09 19.54 -14.94
C THR A 179 7.62 18.34 -15.75
N ASP A 180 7.36 17.21 -15.10
CA ASP A 180 7.01 15.97 -15.76
C ASP A 180 5.77 16.15 -16.66
N GLY A 181 4.72 16.80 -16.17
CA GLY A 181 3.52 17.10 -16.94
C GLY A 181 3.77 18.03 -18.13
N TRP A 182 4.70 19.02 -18.02
CA TRP A 182 5.06 19.86 -19.15
C TRP A 182 5.81 19.09 -20.24
N GLU A 183 6.69 18.16 -19.88
CA GLU A 183 7.45 17.36 -20.83
C GLU A 183 6.55 16.41 -21.62
N ILE A 184 5.59 15.78 -20.94
CA ILE A 184 4.58 14.94 -21.58
C ILE A 184 3.71 15.78 -22.52
N TYR A 185 3.19 16.94 -22.03
CA TYR A 185 2.42 17.86 -22.88
C TYR A 185 3.20 18.30 -24.12
N TRP A 186 4.48 18.63 -23.97
CA TRP A 186 5.36 19.00 -25.07
C TRP A 186 5.46 17.90 -26.11
N ASN A 187 5.69 16.68 -25.70
CA ASN A 187 5.82 15.54 -26.61
C ASN A 187 4.56 15.33 -27.45
N ASP A 188 3.40 15.48 -26.84
CA ASP A 188 2.11 15.30 -27.51
C ASP A 188 1.76 16.45 -28.44
N ASN A 189 2.19 17.67 -28.14
CA ASN A 189 1.82 18.89 -28.87
C ASN A 189 2.95 19.51 -29.71
N ARG A 190 4.13 18.90 -29.78
CA ARG A 190 5.28 19.42 -30.52
C ARG A 190 4.99 19.57 -32.02
N PRO A 191 5.61 20.55 -32.72
CA PRO A 191 5.49 20.71 -34.14
C PRO A 191 5.98 19.48 -34.92
N ALA A 192 5.32 19.13 -36.01
CA ALA A 192 5.65 17.93 -36.82
C ALA A 192 7.11 17.91 -37.40
N ASN A 193 7.78 19.03 -37.40
CA ASN A 193 9.19 19.16 -37.84
C ASN A 193 10.18 19.15 -36.66
N GLU A 194 9.69 19.11 -35.41
CA GLU A 194 10.51 18.98 -34.22
C GLU A 194 10.74 17.49 -33.94
N THR A 195 11.98 17.10 -33.74
CA THR A 195 12.39 15.71 -33.52
C THR A 195 12.87 15.46 -32.07
N ARG A 196 13.08 16.53 -31.28
CA ARG A 196 13.44 16.41 -29.87
C ARG A 196 12.26 15.83 -29.12
N THR A 197 12.53 14.85 -28.30
CA THR A 197 11.60 14.33 -27.28
C THR A 197 12.16 14.72 -25.93
N LEU A 198 11.30 15.05 -25.01
CA LEU A 198 11.62 15.21 -23.60
C LEU A 198 11.23 13.93 -22.86
N ASN A 199 11.96 13.61 -21.81
CA ASN A 199 11.74 12.41 -21.05
C ASN A 199 11.84 12.75 -19.55
N PRO A 200 10.74 12.72 -18.80
CA PRO A 200 10.73 13.12 -17.39
C PRO A 200 11.62 12.26 -16.47
N LEU A 201 12.39 11.36 -17.05
CA LEU A 201 13.36 10.50 -16.35
C LEU A 201 14.80 10.70 -16.85
N ASP A 202 15.07 11.70 -17.71
CA ASP A 202 16.41 11.95 -18.29
C ASP A 202 16.85 13.40 -18.08
N GLY A 203 17.37 13.73 -16.92
CA GLY A 203 17.84 15.08 -16.52
C GLY A 203 18.90 15.72 -17.41
N THR A 204 19.01 15.32 -18.68
CA THR A 204 19.96 15.87 -19.67
C THR A 204 19.27 16.51 -20.87
N ASP A 205 17.96 16.48 -20.97
CA ASP A 205 17.20 16.94 -22.13
C ASP A 205 16.36 18.22 -21.91
N GLY A 206 16.34 18.76 -20.68
CA GLY A 206 15.68 20.00 -20.25
C GLY A 206 16.29 21.32 -20.75
#